data_3489251f9a6b9181e5ecf6845a84d828
#
_entry.id   3489251f9a6b9181e5ecf6845a84d828
#
_cell.length_a   1.000
_cell.length_b   1.000
_cell.length_c   1.000
_cell.angle_alpha   90.00
_cell.angle_beta   90.00
_cell.angle_gamma   90.00
#
_symmetry.space_group_name_H-M   'P 1'
#
loop_
_entity.id
_entity.type
_entity.pdbx_description
1 polymer ?
#
loop_
_entity_poly.entity_id
_entity_poly.type
_entity_poly.pdbx_seq_one_letter_code
_entity_poly.pdbx_strand_id
1 'polypeptide(L)'
;MGGMQPAFTQWEYSENSVLPAERVLCQVYHVSRSTIRAALEELHRNGYIIKAHGNGNFVKPKVFEQRLTKFHSFAGSLKAQHILIKNQILDYELIENDKYLDSLTNIRHAFPRGCRWHKLTRLRSAETFPLMIETSYLLQSRFIALEPDVLREGSLYAYLESRYNMEITDASEVLSPMLANTKERLLLQIPAHIPCMLCERFCHEREQLIVIHRTVVRGDKFKFKAAYYVDEKTE
;
A
#
# COMPACT_ATOMS: atom_id res chain seq x y z
N MET A 1 23.33 -6.73 -22.85
CA MET A 1 22.14 -7.51 -22.43
C MET A 1 21.12 -6.53 -21.81
N GLY A 2 20.39 -5.77 -22.60
CA GLY A 2 19.62 -4.65 -22.07
C GLY A 2 18.38 -4.25 -22.87
N GLY A 3 17.67 -5.19 -23.51
CA GLY A 3 16.62 -4.81 -24.44
C GLY A 3 15.17 -5.07 -24.05
N MET A 4 14.89 -5.98 -23.12
CA MET A 4 13.50 -6.34 -22.82
C MET A 4 12.93 -5.77 -21.49
N GLN A 5 13.77 -5.36 -20.56
CA GLN A 5 13.31 -4.74 -19.31
C GLN A 5 12.49 -3.44 -19.51
N PRO A 6 12.81 -2.53 -20.48
CA PRO A 6 12.03 -1.30 -20.64
C PRO A 6 10.57 -1.50 -21.06
N ALA A 7 10.32 -2.50 -21.94
CA ALA A 7 8.96 -2.75 -22.44
C ALA A 7 8.02 -3.32 -21.37
N PHE A 8 8.55 -4.12 -20.45
CA PHE A 8 7.78 -4.67 -19.33
C PHE A 8 7.62 -3.69 -18.17
N THR A 9 8.52 -2.72 -18.03
CA THR A 9 8.37 -1.65 -17.02
C THR A 9 7.38 -0.58 -17.44
N GLN A 10 7.03 -0.47 -18.72
CA GLN A 10 6.02 0.46 -19.24
C GLN A 10 4.61 -0.12 -19.38
N TRP A 11 4.36 -1.36 -18.90
CA TRP A 11 3.04 -2.00 -18.93
C TRP A 11 2.39 -2.03 -20.31
N GLU A 12 3.17 -2.40 -21.32
CA GLU A 12 2.66 -2.63 -22.67
C GLU A 12 1.61 -3.75 -22.71
N TYR A 13 1.65 -4.67 -21.72
CA TYR A 13 0.71 -5.76 -21.57
C TYR A 13 -0.07 -5.68 -20.26
N SER A 14 -1.39 -5.73 -20.36
CA SER A 14 -2.28 -5.68 -19.19
C SER A 14 -2.12 -6.92 -18.30
N GLU A 15 -2.35 -6.77 -17.02
CA GLU A 15 -2.40 -7.89 -16.08
C GLU A 15 -3.45 -8.93 -16.51
N ASN A 16 -3.16 -10.20 -16.29
CA ASN A 16 -3.94 -11.36 -16.75
C ASN A 16 -4.06 -11.48 -18.28
N SER A 17 -3.43 -10.60 -19.06
CA SER A 17 -3.39 -10.76 -20.51
C SER A 17 -2.42 -11.87 -20.91
N VAL A 18 -2.69 -12.49 -22.04
CA VAL A 18 -1.78 -13.47 -22.65
C VAL A 18 -0.70 -12.72 -23.39
N LEU A 19 0.57 -13.06 -23.12
CA LEU A 19 1.69 -12.56 -23.92
C LEU A 19 1.62 -13.13 -25.35
N PRO A 20 2.04 -12.35 -26.36
CA PRO A 20 2.15 -12.85 -27.72
C PRO A 20 3.03 -14.11 -27.79
N ALA A 21 2.73 -14.98 -28.74
CA ALA A 21 3.54 -16.18 -28.97
C ALA A 21 5.02 -15.84 -29.22
N GLU A 22 5.95 -16.73 -28.83
CA GLU A 22 7.40 -16.54 -28.99
C GLU A 22 7.77 -16.05 -30.40
N ARG A 23 7.10 -16.59 -31.43
CA ARG A 23 7.34 -16.21 -32.85
C ARG A 23 7.03 -14.71 -33.08
N VAL A 24 5.94 -14.21 -32.50
CA VAL A 24 5.52 -12.80 -32.62
C VAL A 24 6.50 -11.91 -31.89
N LEU A 25 6.90 -12.28 -30.66
CA LEU A 25 7.88 -11.55 -29.86
C LEU A 25 9.24 -11.46 -30.59
N CYS A 26 9.69 -12.57 -31.26
CA CYS A 26 10.90 -12.52 -32.08
C CYS A 26 10.81 -11.49 -33.20
N GLN A 27 9.65 -11.37 -33.84
CA GLN A 27 9.44 -10.40 -34.91
C GLN A 27 9.40 -8.97 -34.39
N VAL A 28 8.66 -8.71 -33.29
CA VAL A 28 8.51 -7.39 -32.68
C VAL A 28 9.85 -6.85 -32.17
N TYR A 29 10.63 -7.68 -31.48
CA TYR A 29 11.88 -7.25 -30.86
C TYR A 29 13.13 -7.52 -31.71
N HIS A 30 12.97 -8.09 -32.91
CA HIS A 30 14.08 -8.42 -33.83
C HIS A 30 15.20 -9.25 -33.20
N VAL A 31 14.85 -10.24 -32.37
CA VAL A 31 15.81 -11.12 -31.65
C VAL A 31 15.55 -12.61 -31.92
N SER A 32 16.52 -13.44 -31.58
CA SER A 32 16.44 -14.88 -31.76
C SER A 32 15.41 -15.55 -30.81
N ARG A 33 14.93 -16.75 -31.15
CA ARG A 33 14.05 -17.52 -30.28
C ARG A 33 14.71 -17.87 -28.93
N SER A 34 16.01 -18.16 -28.94
CA SER A 34 16.76 -18.43 -27.71
C SER A 34 16.77 -17.21 -26.77
N THR A 35 16.91 -16.01 -27.35
CA THR A 35 16.87 -14.76 -26.57
C THR A 35 15.48 -14.54 -25.95
N ILE A 36 14.40 -14.74 -26.73
CA ILE A 36 13.03 -14.63 -26.21
C ILE A 36 12.76 -15.64 -25.11
N ARG A 37 13.16 -16.91 -25.29
CA ARG A 37 12.98 -17.94 -24.26
C ARG A 37 13.72 -17.63 -22.99
N ALA A 38 14.99 -17.20 -23.07
CA ALA A 38 15.76 -16.80 -21.91
C ALA A 38 15.08 -15.64 -21.15
N ALA A 39 14.58 -14.64 -21.88
CA ALA A 39 13.86 -13.51 -21.27
C ALA A 39 12.53 -13.95 -20.62
N LEU A 40 11.74 -14.82 -21.26
CA LEU A 40 10.50 -15.34 -20.67
C LEU A 40 10.79 -16.21 -19.43
N GLU A 41 11.86 -17.00 -19.43
CA GLU A 41 12.29 -17.76 -18.26
C GLU A 41 12.70 -16.83 -17.10
N GLU A 42 13.41 -15.75 -17.40
CA GLU A 42 13.78 -14.74 -16.41
C GLU A 42 12.55 -14.05 -15.83
N LEU A 43 11.60 -13.63 -16.68
CA LEU A 43 10.33 -13.05 -16.25
C LEU A 43 9.50 -14.01 -15.38
N HIS A 44 9.49 -15.31 -15.75
CA HIS A 44 8.83 -16.33 -14.95
C HIS A 44 9.51 -16.53 -13.60
N ARG A 45 10.85 -16.60 -13.56
CA ARG A 45 11.64 -16.73 -12.33
C ARG A 45 11.43 -15.55 -11.39
N ASN A 46 11.34 -14.35 -11.96
CA ASN A 46 11.09 -13.10 -11.21
C ASN A 46 9.60 -12.89 -10.89
N GLY A 47 8.71 -13.82 -11.31
CA GLY A 47 7.29 -13.79 -10.96
C GLY A 47 6.46 -12.76 -11.71
N TYR A 48 6.93 -12.22 -12.84
CA TYR A 48 6.18 -11.29 -13.68
C TYR A 48 5.16 -11.99 -14.58
N ILE A 49 5.41 -13.24 -14.94
CA ILE A 49 4.51 -14.05 -15.76
C ILE A 49 4.26 -15.42 -15.16
N ILE A 50 3.14 -16.04 -15.53
CA ILE A 50 2.79 -17.43 -15.23
C ILE A 50 2.66 -18.20 -16.53
N LYS A 51 3.21 -19.42 -16.54
CA LYS A 51 3.07 -20.34 -17.66
C LYS A 51 1.84 -21.21 -17.44
N ALA A 52 0.81 -21.05 -18.26
CA ALA A 52 -0.34 -21.95 -18.25
C ALA A 52 -0.13 -23.03 -19.32
N HIS A 53 -0.15 -24.30 -18.91
CA HIS A 53 0.10 -25.44 -19.78
C HIS A 53 -0.89 -25.41 -20.95
N GLY A 54 -0.39 -25.37 -22.19
CA GLY A 54 -1.21 -25.28 -23.39
C GLY A 54 -1.76 -23.89 -23.76
N ASN A 55 -1.80 -22.93 -22.84
CA ASN A 55 -2.46 -21.62 -23.04
C ASN A 55 -1.49 -20.42 -23.12
N GLY A 56 -0.17 -20.67 -23.09
CA GLY A 56 0.83 -19.61 -23.21
C GLY A 56 1.29 -18.99 -21.88
N ASN A 57 1.91 -17.82 -22.00
CA ASN A 57 2.39 -17.05 -20.83
C ASN A 57 1.43 -15.91 -20.53
N PHE A 58 1.03 -15.77 -19.27
CA PHE A 58 0.13 -14.71 -18.80
C PHE A 58 0.89 -13.72 -17.93
N VAL A 59 0.59 -12.44 -18.10
CA VAL A 59 1.09 -11.39 -17.21
C VAL A 59 0.49 -11.58 -15.84
N LYS A 60 1.33 -11.82 -14.84
CA LYS A 60 0.89 -12.02 -13.47
C LYS A 60 0.42 -10.70 -12.88
N PRO A 61 -0.72 -10.67 -12.17
CA PRO A 61 -1.11 -9.50 -11.42
C PRO A 61 -0.02 -9.12 -10.40
N LYS A 62 0.37 -7.86 -10.37
CA LYS A 62 1.30 -7.36 -9.36
C LYS A 62 0.54 -7.24 -8.04
N VAL A 63 0.91 -8.07 -7.08
CA VAL A 63 0.35 -8.06 -5.74
C VAL A 63 1.45 -7.64 -4.77
N PHE A 64 1.20 -6.57 -4.03
CA PHE A 64 2.10 -6.07 -3.01
C PHE A 64 1.92 -6.84 -1.70
N GLU A 65 2.99 -7.05 -0.96
CA GLU A 65 2.97 -7.77 0.31
C GLU A 65 3.45 -6.87 1.45
N GLN A 66 2.67 -6.78 2.51
CA GLN A 66 3.10 -6.17 3.76
C GLN A 66 3.26 -7.24 4.84
N ARG A 67 4.45 -7.28 5.45
CA ARG A 67 4.71 -8.14 6.60
C ARG A 67 4.24 -7.46 7.88
N LEU A 68 3.49 -8.20 8.70
CA LEU A 68 2.94 -7.74 9.97
C LEU A 68 3.86 -8.02 11.18
N THR A 69 5.14 -8.31 10.94
CA THR A 69 6.08 -8.74 11.99
C THR A 69 6.75 -7.59 12.74
N LYS A 70 6.74 -6.37 12.19
CA LYS A 70 7.36 -5.18 12.80
C LYS A 70 6.56 -3.95 12.41
N PHE A 71 6.59 -2.94 13.28
CA PHE A 71 6.06 -1.62 12.95
C PHE A 71 6.85 -1.02 11.79
N HIS A 72 6.19 -0.89 10.65
CA HIS A 72 6.74 -0.20 9.49
C HIS A 72 5.67 0.71 8.91
N SER A 73 6.10 1.89 8.47
CA SER A 73 5.22 2.69 7.63
C SER A 73 4.92 1.92 6.34
N PHE A 74 3.70 2.06 5.84
CA PHE A 74 3.31 1.46 4.56
C PHE A 74 4.29 1.84 3.43
N ALA A 75 4.71 3.12 3.40
CA ALA A 75 5.71 3.61 2.46
C ALA A 75 7.07 2.94 2.63
N GLY A 76 7.51 2.72 3.86
CA GLY A 76 8.77 2.04 4.16
C GLY A 76 8.78 0.60 3.69
N SER A 77 7.69 -0.13 3.94
CA SER A 77 7.53 -1.52 3.50
C SER A 77 7.56 -1.67 1.97
N LEU A 78 6.91 -0.77 1.23
CA LEU A 78 6.88 -0.80 -0.22
C LEU A 78 8.18 -0.28 -0.84
N LYS A 79 8.81 0.73 -0.23
CA LYS A 79 10.14 1.22 -0.64
C LYS A 79 11.21 0.12 -0.54
N ALA A 80 11.15 -0.71 0.50
CA ALA A 80 12.04 -1.87 0.62
C ALA A 80 11.86 -2.92 -0.49
N GLN A 81 10.72 -2.90 -1.17
CA GLN A 81 10.42 -3.71 -2.36
C GLN A 81 10.69 -2.96 -3.68
N HIS A 82 11.41 -1.83 -3.62
CA HIS A 82 11.70 -0.94 -4.76
C HIS A 82 10.45 -0.36 -5.45
N ILE A 83 9.35 -0.22 -4.70
CA ILE A 83 8.10 0.32 -5.20
C ILE A 83 7.99 1.79 -4.80
N LEU A 84 7.87 2.66 -5.79
CA LEU A 84 7.65 4.07 -5.58
C LEU A 84 6.17 4.34 -5.34
N ILE A 85 5.87 4.98 -4.22
CA ILE A 85 4.54 5.43 -3.88
C ILE A 85 4.41 6.91 -4.16
N LYS A 86 3.40 7.26 -4.96
CA LYS A 86 2.96 8.65 -5.15
C LYS A 86 1.79 8.94 -4.22
N ASN A 87 1.82 10.08 -3.56
CA ASN A 87 0.74 10.53 -2.70
C ASN A 87 0.01 11.70 -3.37
N GLN A 88 -1.31 11.61 -3.43
CA GLN A 88 -2.17 12.73 -3.78
C GLN A 88 -2.97 13.11 -2.55
N ILE A 89 -2.84 14.34 -2.07
CA ILE A 89 -3.66 14.85 -0.99
C ILE A 89 -5.06 15.08 -1.56
N LEU A 90 -6.05 14.40 -0.99
CA LEU A 90 -7.46 14.53 -1.37
C LEU A 90 -8.16 15.56 -0.50
N ASP A 91 -7.78 15.63 0.77
CA ASP A 91 -8.42 16.50 1.75
C ASP A 91 -7.51 16.73 2.96
N TYR A 92 -7.62 17.93 3.56
CA TYR A 92 -6.98 18.23 4.82
C TYR A 92 -7.84 19.23 5.60
N GLU A 93 -8.16 18.91 6.84
CA GLU A 93 -8.94 19.74 7.73
C GLU A 93 -8.50 19.58 9.19
N LEU A 94 -8.77 20.60 10.00
CA LEU A 94 -8.64 20.52 11.45
C LEU A 94 -10.02 20.31 12.05
N ILE A 95 -10.22 19.18 12.73
CA ILE A 95 -11.52 18.76 13.26
C ILE A 95 -11.45 18.46 14.77
N GLU A 96 -12.58 18.57 15.44
CA GLU A 96 -12.74 18.06 16.81
C GLU A 96 -13.26 16.62 16.79
N ASN A 97 -14.14 16.30 15.86
CA ASN A 97 -14.75 14.99 15.73
C ASN A 97 -15.32 14.74 14.32
N ASP A 98 -15.54 13.48 13.96
CA ASP A 98 -16.31 13.06 12.80
C ASP A 98 -16.96 11.69 13.04
N LYS A 99 -17.76 11.22 12.05
CA LYS A 99 -18.47 9.92 12.14
C LYS A 99 -17.55 8.74 12.40
N TYR A 100 -16.31 8.80 11.90
CA TYR A 100 -15.35 7.72 12.12
C TYR A 100 -14.82 7.75 13.55
N LEU A 101 -14.35 8.90 14.03
CA LEU A 101 -13.92 9.06 15.42
C LEU A 101 -15.04 8.71 16.41
N ASP A 102 -16.29 9.06 16.10
CA ASP A 102 -17.46 8.65 16.88
C ASP A 102 -17.67 7.14 16.94
N SER A 103 -17.33 6.43 15.86
CA SER A 103 -17.46 4.96 15.80
C SER A 103 -16.42 4.21 16.64
N LEU A 104 -15.33 4.87 17.03
CA LEU A 104 -14.23 4.29 17.82
C LEU A 104 -14.56 4.22 19.32
N THR A 105 -15.72 3.66 19.67
CA THR A 105 -16.21 3.61 21.06
C THR A 105 -15.26 2.89 22.01
N ASN A 106 -14.56 1.89 21.55
CA ASN A 106 -13.64 1.06 22.34
C ASN A 106 -12.40 1.81 22.83
N ILE A 107 -11.96 2.83 22.09
CA ILE A 107 -10.74 3.59 22.40
C ILE A 107 -11.02 5.06 22.67
N ARG A 108 -12.29 5.48 22.67
CA ARG A 108 -12.66 6.88 22.87
C ARG A 108 -12.19 7.43 24.22
N HIS A 109 -12.06 6.59 25.24
CA HIS A 109 -11.50 6.94 26.53
C HIS A 109 -10.02 7.36 26.46
N ALA A 110 -9.28 6.92 25.42
CA ALA A 110 -7.89 7.30 25.18
C ALA A 110 -7.76 8.68 24.50
N PHE A 111 -8.87 9.28 24.05
CA PHE A 111 -8.84 10.61 23.45
C PHE A 111 -8.67 11.68 24.53
N PRO A 112 -7.69 12.58 24.40
CA PRO A 112 -7.59 13.73 25.30
C PRO A 112 -8.87 14.57 25.25
N ARG A 113 -9.31 15.09 26.40
CA ARG A 113 -10.50 15.95 26.45
C ARG A 113 -10.31 17.21 25.61
N GLY A 114 -11.31 17.52 24.77
CA GLY A 114 -11.28 18.71 23.90
C GLY A 114 -10.17 18.67 22.86
N CYS A 115 -9.69 17.46 22.52
CA CYS A 115 -8.64 17.30 21.50
C CYS A 115 -9.18 17.69 20.12
N ARG A 116 -8.28 18.22 19.30
CA ARG A 116 -8.49 18.41 17.87
C ARG A 116 -7.51 17.54 17.08
N TRP A 117 -7.90 17.19 15.87
CA TRP A 117 -7.14 16.32 15.00
C TRP A 117 -6.92 17.00 13.65
N HIS A 118 -5.69 16.96 13.18
CA HIS A 118 -5.42 17.15 11.76
C HIS A 118 -5.89 15.89 11.03
N LYS A 119 -6.91 16.02 10.21
CA LYS A 119 -7.42 14.94 9.37
C LYS A 119 -6.87 15.12 7.97
N LEU A 120 -6.00 14.23 7.57
CA LEU A 120 -5.33 14.22 6.27
C LEU A 120 -5.75 12.99 5.49
N THR A 121 -6.43 13.17 4.36
CA THR A 121 -6.81 12.07 3.45
C THR A 121 -5.95 12.08 2.20
N ARG A 122 -5.33 10.93 1.91
CA ARG A 122 -4.44 10.76 0.77
C ARG A 122 -4.86 9.57 -0.09
N LEU A 123 -4.82 9.74 -1.41
CA LEU A 123 -4.80 8.63 -2.35
C LEU A 123 -3.33 8.25 -2.59
N ARG A 124 -3.03 6.98 -2.38
CA ARG A 124 -1.67 6.47 -2.51
C ARG A 124 -1.63 5.47 -3.66
N SER A 125 -0.82 5.79 -4.66
CA SER A 125 -0.69 5.01 -5.88
C SER A 125 0.68 4.36 -5.96
N ALA A 126 0.71 3.13 -6.41
CA ALA A 126 1.93 2.44 -6.79
C ALA A 126 2.05 2.51 -8.31
N GLU A 127 3.15 3.09 -8.79
CA GLU A 127 3.38 3.26 -10.22
C GLU A 127 2.22 4.03 -10.91
N THR A 128 1.36 3.34 -11.67
CA THR A 128 0.31 3.95 -12.50
C THR A 128 -1.11 3.77 -11.96
N PHE A 129 -1.30 3.03 -10.85
CA PHE A 129 -2.65 2.74 -10.36
C PHE A 129 -2.82 3.03 -8.86
N PRO A 130 -4.02 3.46 -8.45
CA PRO A 130 -4.36 3.67 -7.06
C PRO A 130 -4.29 2.35 -6.28
N LEU A 131 -3.66 2.37 -5.10
CA LEU A 131 -3.50 1.20 -4.26
C LEU A 131 -4.35 1.29 -2.99
N MET A 132 -4.43 2.47 -2.38
CA MET A 132 -5.15 2.67 -1.13
C MET A 132 -5.56 4.12 -0.91
N ILE A 133 -6.59 4.30 -0.10
CA ILE A 133 -7.00 5.58 0.47
C ILE A 133 -6.66 5.54 1.96
N GLU A 134 -5.80 6.46 2.40
CA GLU A 134 -5.39 6.57 3.80
C GLU A 134 -5.90 7.89 4.38
N THR A 135 -6.67 7.80 5.45
CA THR A 135 -7.04 8.95 6.29
C THR A 135 -6.27 8.86 7.59
N SER A 136 -5.46 9.87 7.86
CA SER A 136 -4.64 9.98 9.06
C SER A 136 -5.22 11.07 9.96
N TYR A 137 -5.46 10.73 11.22
CA TYR A 137 -5.82 11.64 12.27
C TYR A 137 -4.61 11.84 13.17
N LEU A 138 -4.10 13.08 13.23
CA LEU A 138 -2.89 13.43 13.96
C LEU A 138 -3.28 14.39 15.07
N LEU A 139 -2.94 14.07 16.32
CA LEU A 139 -3.33 14.88 17.49
C LEU A 139 -2.72 16.28 17.38
N GLN A 140 -3.58 17.29 17.25
CA GLN A 140 -3.17 18.68 16.98
C GLN A 140 -2.26 19.26 18.08
N SER A 141 -2.51 18.94 19.34
CA SER A 141 -1.65 19.39 20.45
C SER A 141 -0.22 18.81 20.41
N ARG A 142 -0.04 17.66 19.74
CA ARG A 142 1.28 17.04 19.56
C ARG A 142 1.97 17.50 18.27
N PHE A 143 1.20 17.78 17.23
CA PHE A 143 1.68 18.15 15.89
C PHE A 143 1.20 19.55 15.51
N ILE A 144 1.71 20.56 16.18
CA ILE A 144 1.36 21.96 15.93
C ILE A 144 1.89 22.41 14.57
N ALA A 145 1.09 23.13 13.79
CA ALA A 145 1.45 23.69 12.49
C ALA A 145 1.92 22.62 11.47
N LEU A 146 1.11 21.57 11.32
CA LEU A 146 1.34 20.55 10.29
C LEU A 146 1.28 21.21 8.89
N GLU A 147 2.25 20.89 8.05
CA GLU A 147 2.37 21.39 6.67
C GLU A 147 1.99 20.29 5.68
N PRO A 148 0.72 20.21 5.22
CA PRO A 148 0.26 19.08 4.39
C PRO A 148 0.99 18.96 3.06
N ASP A 149 1.38 20.09 2.45
CA ASP A 149 2.01 20.09 1.13
C ASP A 149 3.36 19.36 1.09
N VAL A 150 4.09 19.34 2.19
CA VAL A 150 5.32 18.55 2.34
C VAL A 150 5.04 17.04 2.22
N LEU A 151 3.80 16.62 2.47
CA LEU A 151 3.37 15.22 2.47
C LEU A 151 2.91 14.71 1.10
N ARG A 152 2.96 15.56 0.05
CA ARG A 152 2.77 15.12 -1.35
C ARG A 152 3.85 14.14 -1.77
N GLU A 153 5.06 14.34 -1.26
CA GLU A 153 6.20 13.46 -1.49
C GLU A 153 6.70 12.91 -0.16
N GLY A 154 6.99 11.60 -0.10
CA GLY A 154 7.62 10.99 1.04
C GLY A 154 6.69 10.33 2.06
N SER A 155 7.28 9.98 3.19
CA SER A 155 6.62 9.26 4.29
C SER A 155 6.12 10.23 5.35
N LEU A 156 4.84 10.09 5.72
CA LEU A 156 4.27 10.84 6.85
C LEU A 156 5.07 10.61 8.14
N TYR A 157 5.43 9.37 8.42
CA TYR A 157 6.21 9.05 9.63
C TYR A 157 7.57 9.72 9.61
N ALA A 158 8.31 9.64 8.50
CA ALA A 158 9.62 10.30 8.41
C ALA A 158 9.52 11.82 8.58
N TYR A 159 8.44 12.44 8.09
CA TYR A 159 8.16 13.85 8.33
C TYR A 159 7.89 14.12 9.81
N LEU A 160 7.02 13.32 10.46
CA LEU A 160 6.69 13.51 11.87
C LEU A 160 7.89 13.25 12.79
N GLU A 161 8.69 12.24 12.49
CA GLU A 161 9.94 11.95 13.19
C GLU A 161 10.93 13.12 13.08
N SER A 162 11.17 13.58 11.85
CA SER A 162 12.17 14.64 11.61
C SER A 162 11.72 16.03 12.13
N ARG A 163 10.43 16.37 11.98
CA ARG A 163 9.92 17.71 12.29
C ARG A 163 9.50 17.87 13.74
N TYR A 164 8.97 16.79 14.35
CA TYR A 164 8.39 16.81 15.68
C TYR A 164 9.09 15.88 16.67
N ASN A 165 10.16 15.22 16.24
CA ASN A 165 10.86 14.21 17.05
C ASN A 165 9.88 13.19 17.63
N MET A 166 8.97 12.69 16.77
CA MET A 166 7.96 11.71 17.16
C MET A 166 8.62 10.34 17.39
N GLU A 167 8.27 9.71 18.49
CA GLU A 167 8.72 8.36 18.83
C GLU A 167 7.51 7.48 19.13
N ILE A 168 7.17 6.56 18.23
CA ILE A 168 6.10 5.60 18.47
C ILE A 168 6.62 4.51 19.39
N THR A 169 6.02 4.39 20.57
CA THR A 169 6.38 3.40 21.57
C THR A 169 5.50 2.15 21.51
N ASP A 170 4.25 2.31 21.05
CA ASP A 170 3.30 1.21 20.87
C ASP A 170 2.39 1.48 19.66
N ALA A 171 2.04 0.41 18.97
CA ALA A 171 1.08 0.48 17.88
C ALA A 171 0.26 -0.81 17.79
N SER A 172 -1.06 -0.65 17.68
CA SER A 172 -1.97 -1.74 17.36
C SER A 172 -2.58 -1.57 15.97
N GLU A 173 -2.87 -2.67 15.31
CA GLU A 173 -3.48 -2.66 13.98
C GLU A 173 -4.62 -3.68 13.91
N VAL A 174 -5.78 -3.23 13.42
CA VAL A 174 -6.95 -4.09 13.19
C VAL A 174 -7.18 -4.17 11.69
N LEU A 175 -7.33 -5.38 11.18
CA LEU A 175 -7.58 -5.69 9.78
C LEU A 175 -8.97 -6.29 9.63
N SER A 176 -9.84 -5.65 8.85
CA SER A 176 -11.22 -6.09 8.62
C SER A 176 -11.53 -6.13 7.13
N PRO A 177 -12.16 -7.20 6.62
CA PRO A 177 -12.64 -7.23 5.24
C PRO A 177 -13.78 -6.24 5.06
N MET A 178 -13.80 -5.54 3.91
CA MET A 178 -14.87 -4.61 3.57
C MET A 178 -15.12 -4.53 2.07
N LEU A 179 -16.27 -3.99 1.69
CA LEU A 179 -16.51 -3.48 0.34
C LEU A 179 -16.39 -1.96 0.37
N ALA A 180 -15.60 -1.42 -0.55
CA ALA A 180 -15.44 0.02 -0.69
C ALA A 180 -16.77 0.69 -1.10
N ASN A 181 -17.07 1.84 -0.52
CA ASN A 181 -18.22 2.65 -0.90
C ASN A 181 -18.04 3.27 -2.30
N THR A 182 -19.07 3.92 -2.84
CA THR A 182 -19.03 4.47 -4.20
C THR A 182 -17.90 5.48 -4.41
N LYS A 183 -17.66 6.38 -3.46
CA LYS A 183 -16.57 7.38 -3.55
C LYS A 183 -15.20 6.70 -3.50
N GLU A 184 -15.01 5.75 -2.59
CA GLU A 184 -13.76 4.98 -2.46
C GLU A 184 -13.49 4.16 -3.74
N ARG A 185 -14.50 3.50 -4.30
CA ARG A 185 -14.36 2.74 -5.56
C ARG A 185 -13.92 3.60 -6.74
N LEU A 186 -14.52 4.77 -6.89
CA LEU A 186 -14.13 5.72 -7.95
C LEU A 186 -12.68 6.14 -7.80
N LEU A 187 -12.24 6.49 -6.59
CA LEU A 187 -10.86 6.88 -6.30
C LEU A 187 -9.88 5.73 -6.51
N LEU A 188 -10.25 4.52 -6.08
CA LEU A 188 -9.41 3.32 -6.23
C LEU A 188 -9.50 2.71 -7.63
N GLN A 189 -10.40 3.19 -8.49
CA GLN A 189 -10.63 2.65 -9.84
C GLN A 189 -10.93 1.15 -9.83
N ILE A 190 -11.82 0.71 -8.93
CA ILE A 190 -12.19 -0.69 -8.78
C ILE A 190 -13.70 -0.93 -8.98
N PRO A 191 -14.08 -2.09 -9.55
CA PRO A 191 -15.47 -2.53 -9.60
C PRO A 191 -16.05 -2.83 -8.20
N ALA A 192 -17.36 -2.87 -8.09
CA ALA A 192 -18.07 -3.04 -6.81
C ALA A 192 -17.80 -4.38 -6.12
N HIS A 193 -17.48 -5.42 -6.88
CA HIS A 193 -17.25 -6.78 -6.36
C HIS A 193 -15.84 -7.02 -5.84
N ILE A 194 -14.92 -6.07 -6.04
CA ILE A 194 -13.54 -6.22 -5.53
C ILE A 194 -13.55 -6.02 -4.01
N PRO A 195 -13.15 -7.04 -3.21
CA PRO A 195 -13.01 -6.89 -1.79
C PRO A 195 -11.85 -5.96 -1.45
N CYS A 196 -12.00 -5.21 -0.38
CA CYS A 196 -10.97 -4.37 0.20
C CYS A 196 -10.67 -4.81 1.62
N MET A 197 -9.51 -4.39 2.12
CA MET A 197 -9.16 -4.50 3.52
C MET A 197 -9.21 -3.12 4.16
N LEU A 198 -9.98 -2.99 5.24
CA LEU A 198 -9.88 -1.86 6.16
C LEU A 198 -8.75 -2.14 7.15
N CYS A 199 -7.76 -1.27 7.17
CA CYS A 199 -6.67 -1.31 8.13
C CYS A 199 -6.81 -0.09 9.05
N GLU A 200 -7.02 -0.35 10.33
CA GLU A 200 -7.13 0.68 11.37
C GLU A 200 -5.93 0.55 12.29
N ARG A 201 -5.11 1.59 12.34
CA ARG A 201 -3.89 1.58 13.15
C ARG A 201 -3.94 2.71 14.17
N PHE A 202 -3.59 2.37 15.40
CA PHE A 202 -3.55 3.27 16.54
C PHE A 202 -2.13 3.33 17.08
N CYS A 203 -1.52 4.52 17.04
CA CYS A 203 -0.13 4.71 17.42
C CYS A 203 -0.05 5.59 18.67
N HIS A 204 0.72 5.13 19.64
CA HIS A 204 0.95 5.81 20.89
C HIS A 204 2.40 6.27 21.00
N GLU A 205 2.57 7.43 21.62
CA GLU A 205 3.83 7.90 22.15
C GLU A 205 3.70 7.82 23.68
N ARG A 206 4.40 6.85 24.27
CA ARG A 206 4.16 6.42 25.67
C ARG A 206 2.69 5.99 25.85
N GLU A 207 1.95 6.63 26.75
CA GLU A 207 0.53 6.29 27.00
C GLU A 207 -0.45 7.10 26.18
N GLN A 208 0.03 8.08 25.40
CA GLN A 208 -0.83 8.99 24.66
C GLN A 208 -1.06 8.50 23.24
N LEU A 209 -2.32 8.34 22.84
CA LEU A 209 -2.71 8.12 21.46
C LEU A 209 -2.47 9.41 20.66
N ILE A 210 -1.56 9.35 19.70
CA ILE A 210 -1.12 10.52 18.92
C ILE A 210 -1.49 10.44 17.44
N VAL A 211 -1.62 9.23 16.89
CA VAL A 211 -1.96 9.03 15.48
C VAL A 211 -2.95 7.90 15.34
N ILE A 212 -3.98 8.12 14.52
CA ILE A 212 -4.92 7.08 14.08
C ILE A 212 -4.87 7.06 12.56
N HIS A 213 -4.78 5.87 11.97
CA HIS A 213 -4.95 5.67 10.53
C HIS A 213 -6.16 4.83 10.25
N ARG A 214 -6.95 5.26 9.28
CA ARG A 214 -7.96 4.47 8.60
C ARG A 214 -7.56 4.32 7.14
N THR A 215 -7.23 3.11 6.73
CA THR A 215 -6.74 2.85 5.38
C THR A 215 -7.62 1.81 4.68
N VAL A 216 -8.17 2.18 3.53
CA VAL A 216 -8.89 1.27 2.65
C VAL A 216 -7.94 0.80 1.56
N VAL A 217 -7.60 -0.48 1.57
CA VAL A 217 -6.61 -1.10 0.68
C VAL A 217 -7.30 -2.04 -0.30
N ARG A 218 -6.93 -1.99 -1.56
CA ARG A 218 -7.43 -2.91 -2.60
C ARG A 218 -6.98 -4.33 -2.32
N GLY A 219 -7.92 -5.28 -2.19
CA GLY A 219 -7.61 -6.69 -1.94
C GLY A 219 -7.12 -7.46 -3.17
N ASP A 220 -7.38 -6.95 -4.39
CA ASP A 220 -6.86 -7.55 -5.63
C ASP A 220 -5.37 -7.23 -5.88
N LYS A 221 -4.83 -6.21 -5.19
CA LYS A 221 -3.45 -5.71 -5.38
C LYS A 221 -2.59 -5.80 -4.13
N PHE A 222 -3.14 -6.23 -3.00
CA PHE A 222 -2.43 -6.18 -1.74
C PHE A 222 -2.68 -7.42 -0.87
N LYS A 223 -1.62 -7.88 -0.20
CA LYS A 223 -1.67 -8.98 0.77
C LYS A 223 -0.97 -8.60 2.06
N PHE A 224 -1.56 -9.02 3.17
CA PHE A 224 -0.92 -8.97 4.47
C PHE A 224 -0.37 -10.35 4.80
N LYS A 225 0.88 -10.40 5.28
CA LYS A 225 1.57 -11.63 5.64
C LYS A 225 2.05 -11.57 7.08
N ALA A 226 1.53 -12.45 7.92
CA ALA A 226 2.07 -12.73 9.23
C ALA A 226 2.94 -14.00 9.16
N ALA A 227 4.09 -14.00 9.83
CA ALA A 227 4.93 -15.19 10.01
C ALA A 227 5.11 -15.39 11.53
N TYR A 228 4.83 -16.60 11.98
CA TYR A 228 4.96 -17.00 13.37
C TYR A 228 6.12 -17.99 13.46
N TYR A 229 7.05 -17.74 14.38
CA TYR A 229 8.07 -18.70 14.75
C TYR A 229 7.57 -19.38 16.03
N VAL A 230 7.51 -20.69 16.00
CA VAL A 230 7.20 -21.49 17.20
C VAL A 230 8.56 -21.79 17.83
N ASP A 231 8.80 -21.28 19.04
CA ASP A 231 9.99 -21.66 19.81
C ASP A 231 9.91 -23.19 20.05
N GLU A 232 10.97 -23.89 19.69
CA GLU A 232 11.12 -25.30 20.08
C GLU A 232 11.03 -25.34 21.60
N LYS A 233 10.06 -26.08 22.12
CA LYS A 233 9.93 -26.32 23.56
C LYS A 233 11.25 -26.92 24.02
N THR A 234 11.97 -26.18 24.83
CA THR A 234 13.01 -26.77 25.68
C THR A 234 12.32 -27.76 26.60
N GLU A 235 12.48 -29.07 26.33
CA GLU A 235 12.14 -30.13 27.24
C GLU A 235 13.01 -30.07 28.50
#